data_31eb415dbef33e2c606a9724518b39cc
#
_entry.id   31eb415dbef33e2c606a9724518b39cc
#
_cell.length_a   1.000
_cell.length_b   1.000
_cell.length_c   1.000
_cell.angle_alpha   90.00
_cell.angle_beta   90.00
_cell.angle_gamma   90.00
#
_symmetry.space_group_name_H-M   'P 1'
#
loop_
_entity.id
_entity.type
_entity.pdbx_description
1 polymer ?
#
loop_
_entity_poly.entity_id
_entity_poly.type
_entity_poly.pdbx_seq_one_letter_code
_entity_poly.pdbx_strand_id
1 'polypeptide(L)'
;MARIVLAEDDSSMRRFLAGALKKAGHHVVDFEQGDEALDELARAPYDLLLTDIVMPVMDGIELARRAAEMFPGMKIMFITGFAAVALNPASNAPKDAKVLSKPFHLKELVGEVERLLAA
;
A
#
# COMPACT_ATOMS: atom_id res chain seq x y z
N MET A 1 9.17 13.11 -5.66
CA MET A 1 7.72 13.05 -5.85
C MET A 1 7.35 11.74 -6.52
N ALA A 2 6.52 10.94 -5.89
CA ALA A 2 6.14 9.63 -6.40
C ALA A 2 4.65 9.55 -6.68
N ARG A 3 4.25 8.55 -7.47
CA ARG A 3 2.85 8.24 -7.75
C ARG A 3 2.47 7.01 -6.91
N ILE A 4 1.47 7.16 -6.06
CA ILE A 4 1.09 6.17 -5.05
C ILE A 4 -0.38 5.78 -5.22
N VAL A 5 -0.66 4.46 -5.24
CA VAL A 5 -2.01 3.95 -5.07
C VAL A 5 -2.16 3.52 -3.61
N LEU A 6 -3.22 4.01 -2.97
CA LEU A 6 -3.55 3.68 -1.59
C LEU A 6 -4.86 2.89 -1.57
N ALA A 7 -4.84 1.72 -0.95
CA ALA A 7 -6.05 0.91 -0.74
C ALA A 7 -6.31 0.77 0.76
N GLU A 8 -7.44 1.29 1.22
CA GLU A 8 -7.82 1.28 2.62
C GLU A 8 -9.34 1.43 2.71
N ASP A 9 -10.02 0.48 3.34
CA ASP A 9 -11.48 0.48 3.42
C ASP A 9 -12.03 1.43 4.49
N ASP A 10 -11.26 1.74 5.53
CA ASP A 10 -11.66 2.71 6.54
C ASP A 10 -11.54 4.13 5.95
N SER A 11 -12.66 4.82 5.79
CA SER A 11 -12.68 6.13 5.12
C SER A 11 -11.90 7.19 5.87
N SER A 12 -11.93 7.18 7.20
CA SER A 12 -11.17 8.15 8.02
C SER A 12 -9.68 7.91 7.88
N MET A 13 -9.25 6.67 8.01
CA MET A 13 -7.84 6.29 7.85
C MET A 13 -7.36 6.58 6.44
N ARG A 14 -8.16 6.24 5.43
CA ARG A 14 -7.80 6.50 4.02
C ARG A 14 -7.56 7.99 3.77
N ARG A 15 -8.46 8.84 4.26
CA ARG A 15 -8.32 10.30 4.12
C ARG A 15 -7.08 10.82 4.81
N PHE A 16 -6.84 10.32 6.01
CA PHE A 16 -5.69 10.70 6.84
C PHE A 16 -4.37 10.34 6.15
N LEU A 17 -4.26 9.11 5.67
CA LEU A 17 -3.07 8.64 4.98
C LEU A 17 -2.85 9.39 3.66
N ALA A 18 -3.89 9.52 2.86
CA ALA A 18 -3.80 10.22 1.58
C ALA A 18 -3.37 11.68 1.79
N GLY A 19 -3.95 12.34 2.79
CA GLY A 19 -3.60 13.73 3.10
C GLY A 19 -2.15 13.89 3.51
N ALA A 20 -1.63 12.98 4.34
CA ALA A 20 -0.25 13.04 4.79
C ALA A 20 0.73 12.85 3.63
N LEU A 21 0.43 11.90 2.74
CA LEU A 21 1.30 11.62 1.61
C LEU A 21 1.27 12.74 0.58
N LYS A 22 0.09 13.32 0.32
CA LYS A 22 -0.03 14.49 -0.57
C LYS A 22 0.73 15.67 -0.01
N LYS A 23 0.64 15.91 1.29
CA LYS A 23 1.37 16.99 1.95
C LYS A 23 2.88 16.78 1.84
N ALA A 24 3.34 15.55 1.79
CA ALA A 24 4.76 15.22 1.60
C ALA A 24 5.21 15.38 0.14
N GLY A 25 4.32 15.72 -0.77
CA GLY A 25 4.67 16.01 -2.16
C GLY A 25 4.35 14.89 -3.14
N HIS A 26 3.66 13.83 -2.71
CA HIS A 26 3.35 12.71 -3.60
C HIS A 26 2.00 12.89 -4.30
N HIS A 27 1.86 12.27 -5.46
CA HIS A 27 0.58 12.13 -6.14
C HIS A 27 -0.08 10.86 -5.62
N VAL A 28 -1.26 10.98 -5.04
CA VAL A 28 -1.94 9.85 -4.39
C VAL A 28 -3.34 9.68 -4.98
N VAL A 29 -3.65 8.45 -5.39
CA VAL A 29 -5.00 8.05 -5.76
C VAL A 29 -5.43 6.96 -4.77
N ASP A 30 -6.59 7.10 -4.15
CA ASP A 30 -7.02 6.20 -3.10
C ASP A 30 -8.31 5.48 -3.43
N PHE A 31 -8.42 4.26 -2.91
CA PHE A 31 -9.57 3.37 -3.15
C PHE A 31 -9.94 2.67 -1.85
N GLU A 32 -11.22 2.33 -1.71
CA GLU A 32 -11.68 1.58 -0.55
C GLU A 32 -11.67 0.06 -0.78
N GLN A 33 -11.46 -0.39 -2.01
CA GLN A 33 -11.46 -1.81 -2.37
C GLN A 33 -10.23 -2.16 -3.20
N GLY A 34 -9.73 -3.39 -3.00
CA GLY A 34 -8.54 -3.86 -3.69
C GLY A 34 -8.71 -4.03 -5.19
N ASP A 35 -9.89 -4.48 -5.63
CA ASP A 35 -10.17 -4.66 -7.06
C ASP A 35 -10.13 -3.33 -7.81
N GLU A 36 -10.65 -2.27 -7.21
CA GLU A 36 -10.60 -0.93 -7.81
C GLU A 36 -9.16 -0.42 -7.89
N ALA A 37 -8.37 -0.67 -6.84
CA ALA A 37 -6.96 -0.29 -6.83
C ALA A 37 -6.19 -1.04 -7.92
N LEU A 38 -6.47 -2.32 -8.10
CA LEU A 38 -5.81 -3.14 -9.12
C LEU A 38 -6.14 -2.63 -10.52
N ASP A 39 -7.39 -2.24 -10.76
CA ASP A 39 -7.81 -1.68 -12.05
C ASP A 39 -7.03 -0.40 -12.37
N GLU A 40 -6.82 0.44 -11.38
CA GLU A 40 -6.06 1.67 -11.57
C GLU A 40 -4.58 1.37 -11.85
N LEU A 41 -3.99 0.40 -11.16
CA LEU A 41 -2.61 -0.01 -11.41
C LEU A 41 -2.43 -0.53 -12.82
N ALA A 42 -3.44 -1.22 -13.37
CA ALA A 42 -3.38 -1.71 -14.74
C ALA A 42 -3.52 -0.59 -15.77
N ARG A 43 -4.08 0.55 -15.37
CA ARG A 43 -4.42 1.65 -16.29
C ARG A 43 -3.34 2.70 -16.39
N ALA A 44 -2.54 2.90 -15.35
CA ALA A 44 -1.57 3.98 -15.28
C ALA A 44 -0.33 3.53 -14.48
N PRO A 45 0.85 4.13 -14.75
CA PRO A 45 2.06 3.75 -14.01
C PRO A 45 2.08 4.35 -12.60
N TYR A 46 2.55 3.55 -11.63
CA TYR A 46 2.69 3.96 -10.23
C TYR A 46 4.01 3.46 -9.67
N ASP A 47 4.51 4.16 -8.65
CA ASP A 47 5.78 3.83 -8.01
C ASP A 47 5.60 2.95 -6.77
N LEU A 48 4.47 3.10 -6.10
CA LEU A 48 4.20 2.44 -4.82
C LEU A 48 2.74 2.04 -4.70
N LEU A 49 2.49 0.83 -4.24
CA LEU A 49 1.20 0.40 -3.74
C LEU A 49 1.27 0.35 -2.22
N LEU A 50 0.38 1.09 -1.57
CA LEU A 50 0.25 1.13 -0.13
C LEU A 50 -1.13 0.58 0.21
N THR A 51 -1.21 -0.53 0.96
CA THR A 51 -2.49 -1.19 1.19
C THR A 51 -2.61 -1.77 2.58
N ASP A 52 -3.83 -1.71 3.13
CA ASP A 52 -4.18 -2.52 4.29
C ASP A 52 -4.32 -3.98 3.83
N ILE A 53 -4.33 -4.90 4.77
CA ILE A 53 -4.50 -6.34 4.49
C ILE A 53 -5.97 -6.72 4.49
N VAL A 54 -6.70 -6.35 5.53
CA VAL A 54 -8.10 -6.74 5.67
C VAL A 54 -9.02 -5.74 4.98
N MET A 55 -9.56 -6.13 3.85
CA MET A 55 -10.49 -5.31 3.05
C MET A 55 -11.53 -6.21 2.41
N PRO A 56 -12.74 -5.67 2.12
CA PRO A 56 -13.75 -6.46 1.42
C PRO A 56 -13.37 -6.71 -0.04
N VAL A 57 -13.95 -7.72 -0.66
CA VAL A 57 -13.83 -8.12 -2.06
C VAL A 57 -12.47 -8.74 -2.35
N MET A 58 -11.39 -7.98 -2.20
CA MET A 58 -10.02 -8.47 -2.41
C MET A 58 -9.15 -7.97 -1.26
N ASP A 59 -8.53 -8.87 -0.51
CA ASP A 59 -7.65 -8.46 0.59
C ASP A 59 -6.33 -7.90 0.06
N GLY A 60 -5.58 -7.23 0.95
CA GLY A 60 -4.36 -6.55 0.56
C GLY A 60 -3.24 -7.48 0.12
N ILE A 61 -3.21 -8.71 0.62
CA ILE A 61 -2.18 -9.67 0.22
C ILE A 61 -2.41 -10.13 -1.23
N GLU A 62 -3.65 -10.44 -1.57
CA GLU A 62 -3.97 -10.81 -2.96
C GLU A 62 -3.72 -9.63 -3.89
N LEU A 63 -4.13 -8.43 -3.50
CA LEU A 63 -3.87 -7.23 -4.28
C LEU A 63 -2.38 -7.05 -4.52
N ALA A 64 -1.57 -7.14 -3.48
CA ALA A 64 -0.12 -6.98 -3.59
C ALA A 64 0.52 -8.06 -4.45
N ARG A 65 0.06 -9.31 -4.31
CA ARG A 65 0.57 -10.42 -5.11
C ARG A 65 0.31 -10.19 -6.60
N ARG A 66 -0.92 -9.81 -6.95
CA ARG A 66 -1.29 -9.54 -8.34
C ARG A 66 -0.53 -8.34 -8.90
N ALA A 67 -0.40 -7.29 -8.08
CA ALA A 67 0.33 -6.10 -8.49
C ALA A 67 1.81 -6.41 -8.74
N ALA A 68 2.43 -7.22 -7.90
CA ALA A 68 3.83 -7.61 -8.06
C ALA A 68 4.04 -8.44 -9.32
N GLU A 69 3.07 -9.28 -9.69
CA GLU A 69 3.14 -10.04 -10.93
C GLU A 69 3.06 -9.14 -12.16
N MET A 70 2.18 -8.12 -12.10
CA MET A 70 2.00 -7.18 -13.21
C MET A 70 3.16 -6.20 -13.34
N PHE A 71 3.71 -5.75 -12.21
CA PHE A 71 4.73 -4.70 -12.17
C PHE A 71 5.82 -5.07 -11.17
N PRO A 72 6.77 -5.95 -11.56
CA PRO A 72 7.80 -6.44 -10.62
C PRO A 72 8.68 -5.36 -9.99
N GLY A 73 8.81 -4.21 -10.67
CA GLY A 73 9.64 -3.12 -10.14
C GLY A 73 8.92 -2.17 -9.20
N MET A 74 7.59 -2.30 -9.06
CA MET A 74 6.83 -1.42 -8.18
C MET A 74 7.06 -1.77 -6.73
N LYS A 75 7.20 -0.76 -5.88
CA LYS A 75 7.35 -0.97 -4.44
C LYS A 75 5.99 -1.25 -3.81
N ILE A 76 5.98 -2.06 -2.75
CA ILE A 76 4.75 -2.44 -2.05
C ILE A 76 4.97 -2.28 -0.55
N MET A 77 4.00 -1.66 0.12
CA MET A 77 3.99 -1.52 1.57
C MET A 77 2.62 -1.87 2.11
N PHE A 78 2.58 -2.74 3.12
CA PHE A 78 1.37 -3.01 3.88
C PHE A 78 1.31 -2.09 5.09
N ILE A 79 0.12 -1.56 5.37
CA ILE A 79 -0.18 -0.86 6.62
C ILE A 79 -1.26 -1.68 7.31
N THR A 80 -0.96 -2.24 8.48
CA THR A 80 -1.91 -3.20 9.04
C THR A 80 -1.75 -3.38 10.55
N GLY A 81 -2.86 -3.73 11.23
CA GLY A 81 -2.83 -4.25 12.58
C GLY A 81 -2.53 -5.75 12.63
N PHE A 82 -2.39 -6.40 11.47
CA PHE A 82 -2.18 -7.85 11.36
C PHE A 82 -0.85 -8.17 10.69
N ALA A 83 0.23 -7.57 11.19
CA ALA A 83 1.57 -7.72 10.59
C ALA A 83 2.00 -9.19 10.50
N ALA A 84 1.65 -10.00 11.49
CA ALA A 84 2.02 -11.42 11.49
C ALA A 84 1.44 -12.18 10.30
N VAL A 85 0.27 -11.77 9.79
CA VAL A 85 -0.34 -12.39 8.62
C VAL A 85 0.52 -12.15 7.39
N ALA A 86 0.96 -10.91 7.17
CA ALA A 86 1.79 -10.56 6.02
C ALA A 86 3.17 -11.21 6.11
N LEU A 87 3.72 -11.33 7.31
CA LEU A 87 5.06 -11.88 7.53
C LEU A 87 5.10 -13.40 7.52
N ASN A 88 3.95 -14.06 7.57
CA ASN A 88 3.86 -15.52 7.52
C ASN A 88 4.24 -15.99 6.11
N PRO A 89 5.24 -16.88 5.96
CA PRO A 89 5.63 -17.39 4.64
C PRO A 89 4.48 -18.02 3.86
N ALA A 90 3.47 -18.56 4.55
CA ALA A 90 2.32 -19.19 3.91
C ALA A 90 1.34 -18.19 3.32
N SER A 91 1.49 -16.89 3.58
CA SER A 91 0.54 -15.86 3.12
C SER A 91 0.62 -15.57 1.63
N ASN A 92 1.71 -15.93 0.98
CA ASN A 92 2.01 -15.58 -0.42
C ASN A 92 2.18 -14.08 -0.66
N ALA A 93 2.42 -13.30 0.38
CA ALA A 93 2.74 -11.89 0.23
C ALA A 93 4.06 -11.74 -0.52
N PRO A 94 4.22 -10.70 -1.36
CA PRO A 94 5.51 -10.46 -2.03
C PRO A 94 6.63 -10.33 -1.00
N LYS A 95 7.76 -11.00 -1.27
CA LYS A 95 8.88 -11.07 -0.31
C LYS A 95 9.51 -9.71 -0.03
N ASP A 96 9.49 -8.82 -1.02
CA ASP A 96 10.11 -7.51 -0.91
C ASP A 96 9.17 -6.45 -0.34
N ALA A 97 7.93 -6.83 -0.01
CA ALA A 97 6.97 -5.89 0.53
C ALA A 97 7.37 -5.46 1.94
N LYS A 98 7.28 -4.16 2.20
CA LYS A 98 7.51 -3.61 3.52
C LYS A 98 6.23 -3.69 4.34
N VAL A 99 6.34 -3.90 5.64
CA VAL A 99 5.18 -3.94 6.55
C VAL A 99 5.34 -2.84 7.60
N LEU A 100 4.32 -1.99 7.71
CA LEU A 100 4.23 -0.98 8.76
C LEU A 100 3.05 -1.32 9.64
N SER A 101 3.32 -1.64 10.92
CA SER A 101 2.30 -2.08 11.86
C SER A 101 1.54 -0.90 12.46
N LYS A 102 0.23 -1.01 12.58
CA LYS A 102 -0.60 -0.07 13.35
C LYS A 102 -0.45 -0.40 14.84
N PRO A 103 -0.45 0.59 15.73
CA PRO A 103 -0.46 2.03 15.45
C PRO A 103 0.92 2.58 15.08
N PHE A 104 0.94 3.66 14.33
CA PHE A 104 2.18 4.32 13.91
C PHE A 104 1.97 5.85 13.89
N HIS A 105 3.09 6.60 13.92
CA HIS A 105 3.04 8.05 13.76
C HIS A 105 3.15 8.42 12.28
N LEU A 106 2.56 9.55 11.88
CA LEU A 106 2.65 10.03 10.50
C LEU A 106 4.08 10.21 10.02
N LYS A 107 4.96 10.68 10.88
CA LYS A 107 6.37 10.82 10.52
C LYS A 107 7.01 9.48 10.19
N GLU A 108 6.61 8.42 10.89
CA GLU A 108 7.09 7.08 10.64
C GLU A 108 6.61 6.59 9.27
N LEU A 109 5.34 6.79 8.96
CA LEU A 109 4.79 6.43 7.64
C LEU A 109 5.54 7.14 6.52
N VAL A 110 5.64 8.47 6.60
CA VAL A 110 6.28 9.26 5.55
C VAL A 110 7.75 8.85 5.40
N GLY A 111 8.44 8.66 6.52
CA GLY A 111 9.85 8.24 6.51
C GLY A 111 10.05 6.87 5.87
N GLU A 112 9.17 5.90 6.18
CA GLU A 112 9.25 4.56 5.60
C GLU A 112 8.96 4.57 4.09
N VAL A 113 7.98 5.38 3.67
CA VAL A 113 7.67 5.54 2.25
C VAL A 113 8.88 6.12 1.51
N GLU A 114 9.50 7.17 2.06
CA GLU A 114 10.66 7.80 1.43
C GLU A 114 11.83 6.82 1.32
N ARG A 115 12.09 6.03 2.38
CA ARG A 115 13.16 5.03 2.36
C ARG A 115 12.91 3.96 1.31
N LEU A 116 11.66 3.48 1.23
CA LEU A 116 11.31 2.43 0.27
C LEU A 116 11.43 2.92 -1.17
N LEU A 117 11.02 4.16 -1.44
CA LEU A 117 11.11 4.74 -2.78
C LEU A 117 12.55 5.03 -3.20
N ALA A 118 13.43 5.28 -2.24
CA ALA A 118 14.85 5.56 -2.50
C ALA A 118 15.68 4.29 -2.69
N ALA A 119 15.16 3.14 -2.31
CA ALA A 119 15.90 1.88 -2.35
C ALA A 119 16.10 1.34 -3.76
#